data_f1ef9c27b95287005397b8d1d8faf34e
#
_entry.id   f1ef9c27b95287005397b8d1d8faf34e
#
_cell.length_a   1.000
_cell.length_b   1.000
_cell.length_c   1.000
_cell.angle_alpha   90.00
_cell.angle_beta   90.00
_cell.angle_gamma   90.00
#
_symmetry.space_group_name_H-M   'P 1'
#
loop_
_entity.id
_entity.type
_entity.pdbx_description
1 polymer ?
#
loop_
_entity_poly.entity_id
_entity_poly.type
_entity_poly.pdbx_seq_one_letter_code
_entity_poly.pdbx_strand_id
1 'polypeptide(L)'
;SGMYDWLKKPLGTRMAYLGSFLYWFVNLFWFVSLLPNVIAYASYAMLGYEYSFSPTVTSIISIVLFAAATHISTKGASWLGKIAELVAYGVFALFAIYVLGALMALGGDHVAAQPITLEAMTPTVNWATLGIMCWIFQAAGGAETAAAYLNDVKGGQKSFIKVIIIAGVVIGAMYALGSLLVNVFVPRESLTYAGGMVEIFTGMAQYFGLSETLVGRAVGVVLFIAMFGSMMMWTSAPVKIHFSEIPQGVYGDKTTRLNQHGVPVRAAWWQFVFVFVFVMLVVNGFGSESVQQMMNTAINLTAGTAMLPPIFIMVAYFVFRWKHDDTPREFRMGSRTFGMAVVSVLIAIFVVSMSASAFPAGVDLVRAFFINVFMTAVFSALAYWWISRFEKRQARKLASNEKKAGSGPLASQR
;
A
#
# COMPACT_ATOMS: atom_id res chain seq x y z
N SER A 1 11.27 -15.30 -2.89
CA SER A 1 12.13 -14.22 -2.39
C SER A 1 11.40 -12.90 -2.54
N GLY A 2 11.29 -12.15 -1.49
CA GLY A 2 10.62 -10.86 -1.48
C GLY A 2 11.57 -9.71 -1.19
N MET A 3 11.02 -8.61 -0.68
CA MET A 3 11.73 -7.34 -0.50
C MET A 3 13.00 -7.47 0.35
N TYR A 4 12.99 -8.28 1.42
CA TYR A 4 14.15 -8.48 2.27
C TYR A 4 15.36 -9.03 1.47
N ASP A 5 15.13 -10.05 0.66
CA ASP A 5 16.20 -10.66 -0.15
C ASP A 5 16.73 -9.70 -1.23
N TRP A 6 15.85 -8.89 -1.84
CA TRP A 6 16.27 -7.89 -2.82
C TRP A 6 17.18 -6.83 -2.24
N LEU A 7 16.91 -6.43 -1.01
CA LEU A 7 17.69 -5.40 -0.31
C LEU A 7 18.98 -5.96 0.31
N LYS A 8 18.99 -7.25 0.70
CA LYS A 8 20.09 -7.85 1.47
C LYS A 8 21.42 -7.87 0.75
N LYS A 9 21.44 -8.27 -0.53
CA LYS A 9 22.68 -8.35 -1.31
C LYS A 9 23.32 -6.98 -1.53
N PRO A 10 22.57 -5.93 -1.98
CA PRO A 10 23.16 -4.61 -2.20
C PRO A 10 23.38 -3.78 -0.95
N LEU A 11 22.52 -3.86 0.07
CA LEU A 11 22.48 -2.95 1.21
C LEU A 11 22.85 -3.60 2.56
N GLY A 12 22.96 -4.93 2.58
CA GLY A 12 23.25 -5.71 3.81
C GLY A 12 22.02 -5.97 4.68
N THR A 13 22.20 -6.83 5.68
CA THR A 13 21.12 -7.40 6.51
C THR A 13 20.30 -6.34 7.24
N ARG A 14 20.94 -5.32 7.85
CA ARG A 14 20.23 -4.30 8.64
C ARG A 14 19.32 -3.43 7.79
N MET A 15 19.83 -2.98 6.64
CA MET A 15 19.02 -2.15 5.72
C MET A 15 17.93 -2.96 5.04
N ALA A 16 18.16 -4.23 4.75
CA ALA A 16 17.14 -5.14 4.25
C ALA A 16 16.01 -5.35 5.26
N TYR A 17 16.38 -5.55 6.53
CA TYR A 17 15.41 -5.63 7.61
C TYR A 17 14.62 -4.34 7.76
N LEU A 18 15.29 -3.18 7.77
CA LEU A 18 14.63 -1.88 7.89
C LEU A 18 13.68 -1.62 6.71
N GLY A 19 14.09 -1.90 5.46
CA GLY A 19 13.24 -1.73 4.30
C GLY A 19 11.99 -2.61 4.35
N SER A 20 12.12 -3.89 4.69
CA SER A 20 10.98 -4.80 4.83
C SER A 20 10.08 -4.44 6.03
N PHE A 21 10.67 -3.93 7.14
CA PHE A 21 9.92 -3.40 8.27
C PHE A 21 9.09 -2.17 7.86
N LEU A 22 9.69 -1.21 7.17
CA LEU A 22 8.98 -0.03 6.69
C LEU A 22 7.86 -0.39 5.73
N TYR A 23 8.06 -1.38 4.87
CA TYR A 23 7.01 -1.89 4.00
C TYR A 23 5.78 -2.39 4.76
N TRP A 24 6.00 -3.15 5.83
CA TRP A 24 4.92 -3.58 6.72
C TRP A 24 4.33 -2.41 7.51
N PHE A 25 5.18 -1.54 8.06
CA PHE A 25 4.79 -0.45 8.96
C PHE A 25 3.90 0.59 8.28
N VAL A 26 4.22 1.02 7.05
CA VAL A 26 3.43 2.02 6.33
C VAL A 26 2.02 1.53 6.00
N ASN A 27 1.83 0.22 5.83
CA ASN A 27 0.51 -0.35 5.61
C ASN A 27 -0.41 -0.24 6.83
N LEU A 28 0.12 -0.07 8.05
CA LEU A 28 -0.70 0.12 9.23
C LEU A 28 -1.53 1.40 9.13
N PHE A 29 -0.96 2.48 8.61
CA PHE A 29 -1.68 3.74 8.37
C PHE A 29 -2.67 3.63 7.20
N TRP A 30 -2.28 2.90 6.16
CA TRP A 30 -3.15 2.70 5.00
C TRP A 30 -4.46 2.00 5.38
N PHE A 31 -4.44 1.03 6.28
CA PHE A 31 -5.68 0.39 6.75
C PHE A 31 -6.62 1.38 7.44
N VAL A 32 -6.08 2.34 8.18
CA VAL A 32 -6.91 3.37 8.85
C VAL A 32 -7.65 4.24 7.83
N SER A 33 -7.03 4.54 6.69
CA SER A 33 -7.69 5.30 5.61
C SER A 33 -8.66 4.45 4.79
N LEU A 34 -8.39 3.15 4.65
CA LEU A 34 -9.21 2.23 3.84
C LEU A 34 -10.54 1.85 4.50
N LEU A 35 -10.54 1.66 5.82
CA LEU A 35 -11.68 1.13 6.55
C LEU A 35 -12.96 1.97 6.42
N PRO A 36 -12.94 3.31 6.45
CA PRO A 36 -14.11 4.12 6.20
C PRO A 36 -14.70 3.91 4.80
N ASN A 37 -13.86 3.70 3.76
CA ASN A 37 -14.34 3.39 2.41
C ASN A 37 -15.12 2.08 2.36
N VAL A 38 -14.64 1.04 3.07
CA VAL A 38 -15.34 -0.25 3.16
C VAL A 38 -16.73 -0.06 3.77
N ILE A 39 -16.83 0.80 4.80
CA ILE A 39 -18.11 1.11 5.48
C ILE A 39 -19.03 1.90 4.56
N ALA A 40 -18.52 2.91 3.85
CA ALA A 40 -19.30 3.70 2.89
C ALA A 40 -19.87 2.80 1.78
N TYR A 41 -19.04 1.93 1.20
CA TYR A 41 -19.52 1.01 0.14
C TYR A 41 -20.52 -0.02 0.67
N ALA A 42 -20.37 -0.51 1.91
CA ALA A 42 -21.38 -1.36 2.56
C ALA A 42 -22.71 -0.59 2.74
N SER A 43 -22.64 0.68 3.12
CA SER A 43 -23.81 1.55 3.25
C SER A 43 -24.53 1.73 1.93
N TYR A 44 -23.81 2.05 0.86
CA TYR A 44 -24.39 2.11 -0.50
C TYR A 44 -25.00 0.77 -0.92
N ALA A 45 -24.31 -0.34 -0.70
CA ALA A 45 -24.80 -1.68 -1.05
C ALA A 45 -26.16 -1.99 -0.38
N MET A 46 -26.32 -1.60 0.89
CA MET A 46 -27.52 -1.88 1.68
C MET A 46 -28.63 -0.85 1.44
N LEU A 47 -28.26 0.43 1.46
CA LEU A 47 -29.22 1.54 1.49
C LEU A 47 -29.37 2.25 0.14
N GLY A 48 -28.35 2.22 -0.71
CA GLY A 48 -28.27 2.98 -1.97
C GLY A 48 -27.73 4.41 -1.78
N TYR A 49 -27.32 4.78 -0.58
CA TYR A 49 -26.68 6.06 -0.25
C TYR A 49 -25.66 5.88 0.87
N GLU A 50 -24.77 6.86 1.03
CA GLU A 50 -23.81 6.88 2.14
C GLU A 50 -24.49 7.27 3.44
N TYR A 51 -24.40 6.40 4.44
CA TYR A 51 -24.87 6.71 5.78
C TYR A 51 -23.72 7.24 6.63
N SER A 52 -23.88 8.45 7.14
CA SER A 52 -22.88 9.11 7.98
C SER A 52 -22.92 8.60 9.42
N PHE A 53 -22.03 7.70 9.76
CA PHE A 53 -21.79 7.30 11.15
C PHE A 53 -20.93 8.34 11.90
N SER A 54 -21.07 8.40 13.22
CA SER A 54 -20.11 9.16 14.03
C SER A 54 -18.71 8.52 13.94
N PRO A 55 -17.61 9.29 14.16
CA PRO A 55 -16.24 8.74 14.14
C PRO A 55 -16.06 7.54 15.08
N THR A 56 -16.70 7.57 16.26
CA THR A 56 -16.64 6.45 17.22
C THR A 56 -17.30 5.19 16.68
N VAL A 57 -18.51 5.29 16.10
CA VAL A 57 -19.21 4.13 15.51
C VAL A 57 -18.43 3.61 14.30
N THR A 58 -17.94 4.50 13.43
CA THR A 58 -17.08 4.13 12.31
C THR A 58 -15.84 3.37 12.78
N SER A 59 -15.22 3.79 13.88
CA SER A 59 -14.05 3.09 14.44
C SER A 59 -14.39 1.70 14.94
N ILE A 60 -15.50 1.53 15.65
CA ILE A 60 -15.95 0.22 16.15
C ILE A 60 -16.20 -0.74 14.97
N ILE A 61 -16.95 -0.29 13.96
CA ILE A 61 -17.23 -1.10 12.76
C ILE A 61 -15.91 -1.43 12.05
N SER A 62 -15.01 -0.47 11.89
CA SER A 62 -13.69 -0.64 11.29
C SER A 62 -12.88 -1.73 11.98
N ILE A 63 -12.84 -1.73 13.31
CA ILE A 63 -12.12 -2.72 14.12
C ILE A 63 -12.70 -4.13 13.89
N VAL A 64 -14.02 -4.26 13.90
CA VAL A 64 -14.71 -5.54 13.67
C VAL A 64 -14.42 -6.07 12.26
N LEU A 65 -14.51 -5.21 11.23
CA LEU A 65 -14.21 -5.57 9.85
C LEU A 65 -12.74 -5.97 9.68
N PHE A 66 -11.82 -5.23 10.31
CA PHE A 66 -10.40 -5.54 10.23
C PHE A 66 -10.03 -6.82 10.98
N ALA A 67 -10.70 -7.12 12.12
CA ALA A 67 -10.57 -8.40 12.81
C ALA A 67 -11.02 -9.57 11.93
N ALA A 68 -12.17 -9.42 11.25
CA ALA A 68 -12.69 -10.41 10.32
C ALA A 68 -11.72 -10.62 9.14
N ALA A 69 -11.24 -9.53 8.51
CA ALA A 69 -10.27 -9.61 7.43
C ALA A 69 -8.95 -10.28 7.87
N THR A 70 -8.46 -9.93 9.06
CA THR A 70 -7.26 -10.55 9.64
C THR A 70 -7.46 -12.05 9.84
N HIS A 71 -8.59 -12.46 10.43
CA HIS A 71 -8.89 -13.88 10.63
C HIS A 71 -8.96 -14.64 9.30
N ILE A 72 -9.67 -14.09 8.30
CA ILE A 72 -9.84 -14.71 7.00
C ILE A 72 -8.51 -14.79 6.25
N SER A 73 -7.68 -13.74 6.30
CA SER A 73 -6.38 -13.70 5.63
C SER A 73 -5.42 -14.80 6.10
N THR A 74 -5.61 -15.32 7.31
CA THR A 74 -4.79 -16.44 7.84
C THR A 74 -5.12 -17.80 7.23
N LYS A 75 -6.18 -17.90 6.43
CA LYS A 75 -6.62 -19.16 5.79
C LYS A 75 -5.95 -19.48 4.46
N GLY A 76 -5.05 -18.60 3.99
CA GLY A 76 -4.14 -18.90 2.90
C GLY A 76 -4.45 -18.26 1.54
N ALA A 77 -3.46 -18.35 0.64
CA ALA A 77 -3.43 -17.61 -0.62
C ALA A 77 -4.43 -18.12 -1.69
N SER A 78 -4.78 -19.39 -1.69
CA SER A 78 -5.65 -19.97 -2.74
C SER A 78 -7.05 -19.37 -2.74
N TRP A 79 -7.58 -19.09 -1.56
CA TRP A 79 -8.88 -18.46 -1.40
C TRP A 79 -8.82 -16.97 -1.74
N LEU A 80 -7.74 -16.28 -1.33
CA LEU A 80 -7.49 -14.89 -1.65
C LEU A 80 -7.37 -14.66 -3.16
N GLY A 81 -6.74 -15.60 -3.89
CA GLY A 81 -6.62 -15.54 -5.35
C GLY A 81 -7.97 -15.52 -6.07
N LYS A 82 -8.92 -16.34 -5.63
CA LYS A 82 -10.29 -16.36 -6.21
C LYS A 82 -11.04 -15.05 -5.98
N ILE A 83 -10.88 -14.44 -4.79
CA ILE A 83 -11.46 -13.13 -4.50
C ILE A 83 -10.82 -12.07 -5.38
N ALA A 84 -9.49 -12.08 -5.50
CA ALA A 84 -8.77 -11.13 -6.34
C ALA A 84 -9.22 -11.17 -7.80
N GLU A 85 -9.47 -12.36 -8.34
CA GLU A 85 -9.98 -12.53 -9.69
C GLU A 85 -11.38 -11.93 -9.84
N LEU A 86 -12.31 -12.26 -8.93
CA LEU A 86 -13.65 -11.68 -8.91
C LEU A 86 -13.65 -10.15 -8.80
N VAL A 87 -12.80 -9.63 -7.90
CA VAL A 87 -12.59 -8.20 -7.72
C VAL A 87 -12.10 -7.54 -9.01
N ALA A 88 -11.11 -8.14 -9.67
CA ALA A 88 -10.56 -7.60 -10.91
C ALA A 88 -11.65 -7.49 -12.00
N TYR A 89 -12.43 -8.55 -12.23
CA TYR A 89 -13.53 -8.49 -13.20
C TYR A 89 -14.57 -7.43 -12.85
N GLY A 90 -14.96 -7.33 -11.58
CA GLY A 90 -15.93 -6.32 -11.13
C GLY A 90 -15.42 -4.90 -11.35
N VAL A 91 -14.17 -4.61 -10.97
CA VAL A 91 -13.55 -3.29 -11.12
C VAL A 91 -13.37 -2.93 -12.60
N PHE A 92 -12.89 -3.86 -13.44
CA PHE A 92 -12.77 -3.61 -14.88
C PHE A 92 -14.12 -3.38 -15.55
N ALA A 93 -15.17 -4.13 -15.16
CA ALA A 93 -16.51 -3.93 -15.68
C ALA A 93 -17.06 -2.54 -15.29
N LEU A 94 -16.93 -2.15 -14.02
CA LEU A 94 -17.32 -0.80 -13.58
C LEU A 94 -16.55 0.28 -14.33
N PHE A 95 -15.24 0.11 -14.49
CA PHE A 95 -14.43 1.07 -15.22
C PHE A 95 -14.87 1.20 -16.69
N ALA A 96 -15.16 0.09 -17.36
CA ALA A 96 -15.66 0.09 -18.73
C ALA A 96 -17.03 0.81 -18.83
N ILE A 97 -17.96 0.51 -17.92
CA ILE A 97 -19.29 1.18 -17.84
C ILE A 97 -19.11 2.68 -17.62
N TYR A 98 -18.22 3.07 -16.70
CA TYR A 98 -17.93 4.47 -16.42
C TYR A 98 -17.38 5.22 -17.66
N VAL A 99 -16.35 4.68 -18.31
CA VAL A 99 -15.74 5.31 -19.49
C VAL A 99 -16.75 5.39 -20.63
N LEU A 100 -17.46 4.29 -20.94
CA LEU A 100 -18.45 4.27 -22.00
C LEU A 100 -19.60 5.23 -21.71
N GLY A 101 -20.12 5.27 -20.49
CA GLY A 101 -21.18 6.20 -20.09
C GLY A 101 -20.75 7.66 -20.20
N ALA A 102 -19.53 7.99 -19.77
CA ALA A 102 -18.99 9.34 -19.91
C ALA A 102 -18.79 9.75 -21.37
N LEU A 103 -18.25 8.85 -22.21
CA LEU A 103 -18.07 9.12 -23.64
C LEU A 103 -19.43 9.26 -24.37
N MET A 104 -20.44 8.45 -24.04
CA MET A 104 -21.79 8.58 -24.59
C MET A 104 -22.43 9.91 -24.21
N ALA A 105 -22.27 10.34 -22.95
CA ALA A 105 -22.80 11.62 -22.49
C ALA A 105 -22.12 12.80 -23.20
N LEU A 106 -20.79 12.79 -23.29
CA LEU A 106 -20.03 13.85 -24.01
C LEU A 106 -20.26 13.85 -25.52
N GLY A 107 -20.60 12.72 -26.12
CA GLY A 107 -20.96 12.60 -27.53
C GLY A 107 -22.41 13.07 -27.84
N GLY A 108 -23.22 13.28 -26.79
CA GLY A 108 -24.59 13.84 -26.88
C GLY A 108 -24.61 15.32 -26.46
N ASP A 109 -25.73 15.73 -25.86
CA ASP A 109 -25.96 17.14 -25.45
C ASP A 109 -25.51 17.44 -24.01
N HIS A 110 -24.77 16.52 -23.35
CA HIS A 110 -24.33 16.68 -21.95
C HIS A 110 -23.16 17.65 -21.86
N VAL A 111 -23.35 18.67 -21.04
CA VAL A 111 -22.27 19.59 -20.66
C VAL A 111 -21.62 19.03 -19.38
N ALA A 112 -20.33 18.73 -19.42
CA ALA A 112 -19.61 18.24 -18.27
C ALA A 112 -19.74 19.21 -17.08
N ALA A 113 -19.90 18.67 -15.88
CA ALA A 113 -20.05 19.44 -14.65
C ALA A 113 -18.84 20.38 -14.39
N GLN A 114 -17.67 19.99 -14.91
CA GLN A 114 -16.51 20.88 -15.02
C GLN A 114 -15.90 20.80 -16.43
N PRO A 115 -15.36 21.91 -16.96
CA PRO A 115 -14.84 21.94 -18.33
C PRO A 115 -13.59 21.08 -18.48
N ILE A 116 -13.57 20.25 -19.53
CA ILE A 116 -12.43 19.41 -19.92
C ILE A 116 -11.60 20.22 -20.93
N THR A 117 -10.81 21.16 -20.45
CA THR A 117 -9.94 22.01 -21.27
C THR A 117 -8.47 21.69 -21.06
N LEU A 118 -7.62 22.03 -22.05
CA LEU A 118 -6.18 21.85 -21.91
C LEU A 118 -5.61 22.65 -20.72
N GLU A 119 -6.18 23.82 -20.44
CA GLU A 119 -5.81 24.65 -19.30
C GLU A 119 -6.15 23.93 -17.97
N ALA A 120 -7.35 23.35 -17.84
CA ALA A 120 -7.75 22.58 -16.67
C ALA A 120 -6.92 21.30 -16.48
N MET A 121 -6.38 20.75 -17.57
CA MET A 121 -5.53 19.56 -17.57
C MET A 121 -4.06 19.87 -17.32
N THR A 122 -3.64 21.14 -17.41
CA THR A 122 -2.23 21.52 -17.20
C THR A 122 -1.95 21.64 -15.72
N PRO A 123 -1.08 20.78 -15.15
CA PRO A 123 -0.79 20.82 -13.71
C PRO A 123 0.01 22.08 -13.35
N THR A 124 -0.41 22.77 -12.31
CA THR A 124 0.40 23.81 -11.70
C THR A 124 1.50 23.17 -10.87
N VAL A 125 2.76 23.31 -11.28
CA VAL A 125 3.89 22.74 -10.53
C VAL A 125 4.20 23.66 -9.35
N ASN A 126 3.76 23.28 -8.17
CA ASN A 126 4.04 23.95 -6.90
C ASN A 126 4.27 22.93 -5.79
N TRP A 127 4.60 23.39 -4.59
CA TRP A 127 4.91 22.50 -3.46
C TRP A 127 3.74 21.58 -3.09
N ALA A 128 2.51 22.08 -3.12
CA ALA A 128 1.32 21.27 -2.83
C ALA A 128 1.11 20.17 -3.88
N THR A 129 1.26 20.50 -5.17
CA THR A 129 1.14 19.53 -6.27
C THR A 129 2.20 18.42 -6.17
N LEU A 130 3.44 18.80 -5.81
CA LEU A 130 4.51 17.81 -5.58
C LEU A 130 4.17 16.88 -4.42
N GLY A 131 3.53 17.37 -3.36
CA GLY A 131 3.06 16.52 -2.26
C GLY A 131 1.96 15.54 -2.69
N ILE A 132 1.04 15.98 -3.55
CA ILE A 132 -0.03 15.13 -4.11
C ILE A 132 0.54 14.00 -4.98
N MET A 133 1.70 14.18 -5.61
CA MET A 133 2.34 13.11 -6.40
C MET A 133 2.62 11.85 -5.58
N CYS A 134 2.82 11.96 -4.26
CA CYS A 134 2.93 10.78 -3.39
C CYS A 134 1.72 9.87 -3.47
N TRP A 135 0.53 10.41 -3.60
CA TRP A 135 -0.72 9.65 -3.73
C TRP A 135 -0.78 8.92 -5.07
N ILE A 136 -0.35 9.60 -6.14
CA ILE A 136 -0.29 9.00 -7.48
C ILE A 136 0.71 7.83 -7.48
N PHE A 137 1.88 8.03 -6.87
CA PHE A 137 2.89 6.97 -6.77
C PHE A 137 2.43 5.81 -5.89
N GLN A 138 1.77 6.09 -4.76
CA GLN A 138 1.19 5.06 -3.91
C GLN A 138 0.10 4.28 -4.64
N ALA A 139 -0.77 4.97 -5.38
CA ALA A 139 -1.84 4.35 -6.15
C ALA A 139 -1.29 3.45 -7.28
N ALA A 140 -0.15 3.82 -7.87
CA ALA A 140 0.54 3.01 -8.88
C ALA A 140 1.43 1.90 -8.29
N GLY A 141 1.66 1.90 -6.97
CA GLY A 141 2.44 0.89 -6.24
C GLY A 141 1.69 -0.41 -6.06
N GLY A 142 2.39 -1.41 -5.48
CA GLY A 142 1.80 -2.71 -5.14
C GLY A 142 2.29 -3.88 -6.00
N ALA A 143 2.94 -3.62 -7.12
CA ALA A 143 3.52 -4.66 -7.98
C ALA A 143 4.58 -5.51 -7.24
N GLU A 144 5.26 -4.92 -6.28
CA GLU A 144 6.24 -5.59 -5.42
C GLU A 144 5.61 -6.66 -4.52
N THR A 145 4.33 -6.55 -4.16
CA THR A 145 3.62 -7.61 -3.41
C THR A 145 3.48 -8.89 -4.21
N ALA A 146 3.29 -8.77 -5.52
CA ALA A 146 3.16 -9.91 -6.42
C ALA A 146 4.45 -10.74 -6.48
N ALA A 147 5.60 -10.13 -6.21
CA ALA A 147 6.88 -10.83 -6.20
C ALA A 147 7.00 -11.89 -5.09
N ALA A 148 6.25 -11.77 -4.00
CA ALA A 148 6.15 -12.80 -2.98
C ALA A 148 5.56 -14.13 -3.52
N TYR A 149 4.87 -14.07 -4.65
CA TYR A 149 4.22 -15.18 -5.34
C TYR A 149 4.92 -15.57 -6.67
N LEU A 150 6.12 -15.06 -6.92
CA LEU A 150 6.87 -15.28 -8.18
C LEU A 150 7.01 -16.76 -8.53
N ASN A 151 7.23 -17.61 -7.52
CA ASN A 151 7.38 -19.05 -7.70
C ASN A 151 6.07 -19.76 -8.10
N ASP A 152 4.94 -19.12 -7.87
CA ASP A 152 3.61 -19.65 -8.18
C ASP A 152 3.14 -19.22 -9.59
N VAL A 153 3.92 -18.35 -10.27
CA VAL A 153 3.58 -17.83 -11.60
C VAL A 153 3.97 -18.83 -12.68
N LYS A 154 3.00 -19.26 -13.49
CA LYS A 154 3.24 -20.10 -14.66
C LYS A 154 4.11 -19.33 -15.68
N GLY A 155 5.23 -19.95 -16.12
CA GLY A 155 6.19 -19.33 -17.04
C GLY A 155 7.33 -18.53 -16.38
N GLY A 156 7.39 -18.53 -15.04
CA GLY A 156 8.54 -18.01 -14.28
C GLY A 156 8.76 -16.50 -14.41
N GLN A 157 9.99 -16.07 -14.22
CA GLN A 157 10.38 -14.66 -14.15
C GLN A 157 10.05 -13.86 -15.42
N LYS A 158 10.20 -14.42 -16.62
CA LYS A 158 9.89 -13.73 -17.89
C LYS A 158 8.42 -13.37 -18.00
N SER A 159 7.53 -14.31 -17.66
CA SER A 159 6.09 -14.07 -17.63
C SER A 159 5.71 -13.04 -16.57
N PHE A 160 6.32 -13.12 -15.40
CA PHE A 160 6.11 -12.14 -14.33
C PHE A 160 6.45 -10.71 -14.78
N ILE A 161 7.65 -10.49 -15.35
CA ILE A 161 8.09 -9.18 -15.84
C ILE A 161 7.12 -8.63 -16.89
N LYS A 162 6.71 -9.47 -17.86
CA LYS A 162 5.75 -9.07 -18.90
C LYS A 162 4.41 -8.64 -18.29
N VAL A 163 3.89 -9.40 -17.34
CA VAL A 163 2.63 -9.07 -16.66
C VAL A 163 2.73 -7.76 -15.89
N ILE A 164 3.82 -7.52 -15.17
CA ILE A 164 4.03 -6.27 -14.42
C ILE A 164 4.07 -5.06 -15.36
N ILE A 165 4.76 -5.15 -16.48
CA ILE A 165 4.81 -4.06 -17.48
C ILE A 165 3.41 -3.78 -18.05
N ILE A 166 2.69 -4.84 -18.46
CA ILE A 166 1.31 -4.68 -18.98
C ILE A 166 0.40 -4.08 -17.91
N ALA A 167 0.46 -4.59 -16.67
CA ALA A 167 -0.32 -4.06 -15.57
C ALA A 167 -0.02 -2.57 -15.32
N GLY A 168 1.24 -2.17 -15.32
CA GLY A 168 1.64 -0.77 -15.17
C GLY A 168 1.05 0.14 -16.25
N VAL A 169 1.08 -0.28 -17.51
CA VAL A 169 0.47 0.47 -18.63
C VAL A 169 -1.04 0.55 -18.49
N VAL A 170 -1.71 -0.58 -18.20
CA VAL A 170 -3.17 -0.63 -18.04
C VAL A 170 -3.62 0.23 -16.87
N ILE A 171 -3.00 0.09 -15.70
CA ILE A 171 -3.32 0.89 -14.51
C ILE A 171 -3.08 2.37 -14.78
N GLY A 172 -1.95 2.74 -15.39
CA GLY A 172 -1.66 4.13 -15.76
C GLY A 172 -2.71 4.72 -16.72
N ALA A 173 -3.14 3.96 -17.70
CA ALA A 173 -4.21 4.37 -18.62
C ALA A 173 -5.55 4.51 -17.88
N MET A 174 -5.89 3.59 -16.99
CA MET A 174 -7.11 3.68 -16.18
C MET A 174 -7.12 4.91 -15.28
N TYR A 175 -6.01 5.22 -14.62
CA TYR A 175 -5.90 6.45 -13.81
C TYR A 175 -6.02 7.72 -14.66
N ALA A 176 -5.34 7.77 -15.81
CA ALA A 176 -5.40 8.91 -16.70
C ALA A 176 -6.84 9.15 -17.23
N LEU A 177 -7.47 8.11 -17.79
CA LEU A 177 -8.84 8.20 -18.30
C LEU A 177 -9.85 8.47 -17.19
N GLY A 178 -9.72 7.78 -16.06
CA GLY A 178 -10.60 7.97 -14.91
C GLY A 178 -10.54 9.39 -14.38
N SER A 179 -9.35 9.96 -14.23
CA SER A 179 -9.17 11.34 -13.76
C SER A 179 -9.69 12.38 -14.74
N LEU A 180 -9.56 12.14 -16.05
CA LEU A 180 -10.10 13.06 -17.07
C LEU A 180 -11.62 13.11 -17.07
N LEU A 181 -12.27 11.99 -16.82
CA LEU A 181 -13.72 11.85 -16.91
C LEU A 181 -14.45 12.03 -15.57
N VAL A 182 -13.71 12.18 -14.46
CA VAL A 182 -14.31 12.21 -13.11
C VAL A 182 -15.37 13.28 -12.92
N ASN A 183 -15.19 14.45 -13.54
CA ASN A 183 -16.09 15.58 -13.40
C ASN A 183 -17.09 15.71 -14.56
N VAL A 184 -17.35 14.64 -15.32
CA VAL A 184 -18.38 14.67 -16.38
C VAL A 184 -19.75 14.80 -15.76
N PHE A 185 -20.08 13.98 -14.77
CA PHE A 185 -21.43 13.93 -14.18
C PHE A 185 -21.57 14.69 -12.87
N VAL A 186 -20.48 14.80 -12.10
CA VAL A 186 -20.51 15.32 -10.74
C VAL A 186 -19.43 16.37 -10.56
N PRO A 187 -19.74 17.56 -10.00
CA PRO A 187 -18.73 18.57 -9.71
C PRO A 187 -17.79 18.09 -8.61
N ARG A 188 -16.53 18.50 -8.68
CA ARG A 188 -15.47 18.07 -7.77
C ARG A 188 -15.81 18.33 -6.29
N GLU A 189 -16.46 19.45 -6.02
CA GLU A 189 -16.77 19.93 -4.67
C GLU A 189 -17.79 19.04 -3.93
N SER A 190 -18.59 18.27 -4.68
CA SER A 190 -19.57 17.34 -4.10
C SER A 190 -19.04 15.93 -3.90
N LEU A 191 -17.85 15.59 -4.42
CA LEU A 191 -17.26 14.26 -4.25
C LEU A 191 -16.69 14.09 -2.85
N THR A 192 -17.08 13.01 -2.18
CA THR A 192 -16.53 12.62 -0.89
C THR A 192 -15.35 11.67 -1.05
N TYR A 193 -14.45 11.60 -0.05
CA TYR A 193 -13.34 10.64 -0.09
C TYR A 193 -13.81 9.20 0.06
N ALA A 194 -14.89 8.97 0.80
CA ALA A 194 -15.40 7.64 1.06
C ALA A 194 -16.32 7.14 -0.06
N GLY A 195 -17.29 7.97 -0.46
CA GLY A 195 -18.37 7.63 -1.39
C GLY A 195 -18.13 8.01 -2.84
N GLY A 196 -17.15 8.89 -3.13
CA GLY A 196 -17.00 9.56 -4.42
C GLY A 196 -17.01 8.65 -5.64
N MET A 197 -16.50 7.43 -5.56
CA MET A 197 -16.60 6.46 -6.65
C MET A 197 -18.05 6.06 -6.95
N VAL A 198 -18.90 5.91 -5.94
CA VAL A 198 -20.32 5.58 -6.12
C VAL A 198 -21.08 6.82 -6.60
N GLU A 199 -20.74 8.01 -6.07
CA GLU A 199 -21.35 9.29 -6.43
C GLU A 199 -21.22 9.60 -7.93
N ILE A 200 -20.10 9.24 -8.56
CA ILE A 200 -19.92 9.34 -10.00
C ILE A 200 -20.94 8.48 -10.75
N PHE A 201 -21.17 7.25 -10.30
CA PHE A 201 -22.14 6.34 -10.94
C PHE A 201 -23.59 6.75 -10.69
N THR A 202 -23.91 7.32 -9.53
CA THR A 202 -25.25 7.83 -9.25
C THR A 202 -25.53 9.11 -10.06
N GLY A 203 -24.53 10.00 -10.22
CA GLY A 203 -24.63 11.14 -11.13
C GLY A 203 -24.81 10.71 -12.60
N MET A 204 -24.10 9.66 -13.02
CA MET A 204 -24.31 9.06 -14.35
C MET A 204 -25.72 8.46 -14.48
N ALA A 205 -26.23 7.79 -13.46
CA ALA A 205 -27.58 7.22 -13.43
C ALA A 205 -28.64 8.31 -13.58
N GLN A 206 -28.50 9.42 -12.88
CA GLN A 206 -29.38 10.59 -12.99
C GLN A 206 -29.43 11.11 -14.43
N TYR A 207 -28.28 11.28 -15.08
CA TYR A 207 -28.21 11.72 -16.45
C TYR A 207 -28.95 10.79 -17.43
N PHE A 208 -28.80 9.47 -17.27
CA PHE A 208 -29.46 8.46 -18.12
C PHE A 208 -30.89 8.12 -17.69
N GLY A 209 -31.46 8.80 -16.70
CA GLY A 209 -32.83 8.54 -16.20
C GLY A 209 -32.99 7.21 -15.50
N LEU A 210 -31.88 6.66 -14.94
CA LEU A 210 -31.87 5.42 -14.16
C LEU A 210 -32.07 5.72 -12.66
N SER A 211 -32.50 4.74 -11.91
CA SER A 211 -32.66 4.86 -10.46
C SER A 211 -31.29 4.97 -9.77
N GLU A 212 -31.00 6.15 -9.20
CA GLU A 212 -29.76 6.41 -8.43
C GLU A 212 -29.58 5.40 -7.30
N THR A 213 -30.67 5.07 -6.58
CA THR A 213 -30.66 4.10 -5.47
C THR A 213 -30.28 2.70 -5.95
N LEU A 214 -30.83 2.23 -7.07
CA LEU A 214 -30.51 0.90 -7.60
C LEU A 214 -29.08 0.84 -8.12
N VAL A 215 -28.62 1.87 -8.84
CA VAL A 215 -27.25 1.97 -9.33
C VAL A 215 -26.28 2.09 -8.14
N GLY A 216 -26.60 2.93 -7.15
CA GLY A 216 -25.81 3.06 -5.92
C GLY A 216 -25.64 1.73 -5.19
N ARG A 217 -26.73 0.94 -5.07
CA ARG A 217 -26.65 -0.41 -4.48
C ARG A 217 -25.79 -1.36 -5.31
N ALA A 218 -26.00 -1.42 -6.61
CA ALA A 218 -25.25 -2.33 -7.49
C ALA A 218 -23.74 -2.02 -7.46
N VAL A 219 -23.37 -0.76 -7.63
CA VAL A 219 -21.98 -0.29 -7.58
C VAL A 219 -21.40 -0.47 -6.17
N GLY A 220 -22.17 -0.15 -5.13
CA GLY A 220 -21.79 -0.34 -3.74
C GLY A 220 -21.44 -1.79 -3.41
N VAL A 221 -22.21 -2.77 -3.90
CA VAL A 221 -21.92 -4.20 -3.73
C VAL A 221 -20.58 -4.57 -4.38
N VAL A 222 -20.35 -4.16 -5.63
CA VAL A 222 -19.11 -4.47 -6.34
C VAL A 222 -17.90 -3.84 -5.64
N LEU A 223 -18.00 -2.57 -5.26
CA LEU A 223 -16.91 -1.85 -4.59
C LEU A 223 -16.69 -2.35 -3.17
N PHE A 224 -17.73 -2.74 -2.44
CA PHE A 224 -17.59 -3.37 -1.12
C PHE A 224 -16.81 -4.67 -1.21
N ILE A 225 -17.19 -5.57 -2.14
CA ILE A 225 -16.46 -6.83 -2.35
C ILE A 225 -15.02 -6.56 -2.78
N ALA A 226 -14.82 -5.59 -3.69
CA ALA A 226 -13.49 -5.20 -4.16
C ALA A 226 -12.61 -4.68 -3.02
N MET A 227 -13.12 -3.76 -2.22
CA MET A 227 -12.36 -3.10 -1.17
C MET A 227 -12.09 -4.02 0.02
N PHE A 228 -13.10 -4.81 0.43
CA PHE A 228 -12.94 -5.80 1.50
C PHE A 228 -11.99 -6.93 1.07
N GLY A 229 -12.11 -7.41 -0.18
CA GLY A 229 -11.20 -8.40 -0.74
C GLY A 229 -9.75 -7.88 -0.83
N SER A 230 -9.57 -6.65 -1.29
CA SER A 230 -8.28 -5.97 -1.32
C SER A 230 -7.69 -5.84 0.08
N MET A 231 -8.50 -5.44 1.08
CA MET A 231 -8.07 -5.37 2.48
C MET A 231 -7.55 -6.70 3.01
N MET A 232 -8.22 -7.82 2.69
CA MET A 232 -7.74 -9.15 3.09
C MET A 232 -6.39 -9.50 2.47
N MET A 233 -6.18 -9.18 1.19
CA MET A 233 -4.89 -9.41 0.52
C MET A 233 -3.78 -8.57 1.14
N TRP A 234 -4.01 -7.30 1.36
CA TRP A 234 -3.05 -6.38 1.97
C TRP A 234 -2.78 -6.70 3.44
N THR A 235 -3.73 -7.31 4.16
CA THR A 235 -3.49 -7.82 5.52
C THR A 235 -2.48 -8.97 5.52
N SER A 236 -2.49 -9.84 4.51
CA SER A 236 -1.61 -11.01 4.43
C SER A 236 -0.21 -10.69 3.87
N ALA A 237 -0.15 -9.96 2.74
CA ALA A 237 1.07 -9.80 1.97
C ALA A 237 2.22 -9.06 2.73
N PRO A 238 2.02 -7.89 3.34
CA PRO A 238 3.08 -7.20 4.09
C PRO A 238 3.57 -7.99 5.30
N VAL A 239 2.67 -8.68 5.99
CA VAL A 239 3.01 -9.56 7.12
C VAL A 239 3.88 -10.72 6.64
N LYS A 240 3.53 -11.35 5.53
CA LYS A 240 4.32 -12.42 4.94
C LYS A 240 5.70 -11.91 4.49
N ILE A 241 5.76 -10.79 3.79
CA ILE A 241 7.00 -10.19 3.31
C ILE A 241 7.96 -9.88 4.46
N HIS A 242 7.48 -9.27 5.55
CA HIS A 242 8.35 -8.91 6.65
C HIS A 242 8.67 -10.11 7.55
N PHE A 243 7.64 -10.79 8.08
CA PHE A 243 7.83 -11.78 9.15
C PHE A 243 8.28 -13.17 8.67
N SER A 244 8.15 -13.50 7.38
CA SER A 244 8.60 -14.79 6.85
C SER A 244 10.03 -14.77 6.29
N GLU A 245 10.52 -13.61 5.87
CA GLU A 245 11.80 -13.49 5.15
C GLU A 245 12.97 -13.01 6.02
N ILE A 246 12.68 -12.39 7.16
CA ILE A 246 13.72 -11.93 8.09
C ILE A 246 14.40 -13.10 8.80
N PRO A 247 15.61 -12.89 9.38
CA PRO A 247 16.32 -13.92 10.12
C PRO A 247 15.46 -14.51 11.24
N GLN A 248 15.46 -15.84 11.37
CA GLN A 248 14.71 -16.54 12.41
C GLN A 248 15.14 -16.09 13.81
N GLY A 249 14.16 -15.97 14.71
CA GLY A 249 14.39 -15.57 16.09
C GLY A 249 14.47 -14.06 16.35
N VAL A 250 14.38 -13.19 15.33
CA VAL A 250 14.39 -11.72 15.52
C VAL A 250 13.25 -11.30 16.43
N TYR A 251 12.04 -11.81 16.20
CA TYR A 251 10.84 -11.57 17.04
C TYR A 251 10.46 -12.76 17.92
N GLY A 252 11.36 -13.72 18.06
CA GLY A 252 11.10 -15.01 18.69
C GLY A 252 10.36 -15.99 17.77
N ASP A 253 10.61 -17.30 17.98
CA ASP A 253 10.16 -18.36 17.07
C ASP A 253 8.63 -18.45 16.93
N LYS A 254 7.90 -18.04 17.97
CA LYS A 254 6.44 -18.13 17.97
C LYS A 254 5.77 -17.08 17.08
N THR A 255 6.37 -15.90 16.89
CA THR A 255 5.79 -14.80 16.09
C THR A 255 5.97 -15.03 14.60
N THR A 256 7.09 -15.59 14.20
CA THR A 256 7.44 -15.87 12.80
C THR A 256 7.02 -17.26 12.34
N ARG A 257 6.47 -18.11 13.25
CA ARG A 257 6.01 -19.46 12.92
C ARG A 257 4.84 -19.41 11.94
N LEU A 258 5.01 -20.08 10.81
CA LEU A 258 3.98 -20.21 9.79
C LEU A 258 2.96 -21.29 10.17
N ASN A 259 1.69 -21.04 9.84
CA ASN A 259 0.65 -22.07 9.91
C ASN A 259 0.71 -23.00 8.68
N GLN A 260 -0.20 -23.95 8.59
CA GLN A 260 -0.32 -24.88 7.45
C GLN A 260 -0.55 -24.18 6.09
N HIS A 261 -0.94 -22.91 6.10
CA HIS A 261 -1.18 -22.09 4.91
C HIS A 261 -0.01 -21.13 4.60
N GLY A 262 1.12 -21.26 5.28
CA GLY A 262 2.29 -20.39 5.09
C GLY A 262 2.12 -18.94 5.57
N VAL A 263 1.24 -18.71 6.57
CA VAL A 263 0.97 -17.38 7.13
C VAL A 263 1.44 -17.31 8.58
N PRO A 264 2.20 -16.27 9.00
CA PRO A 264 2.60 -16.06 10.39
C PRO A 264 1.44 -15.43 11.19
N VAL A 265 0.54 -16.27 11.68
CA VAL A 265 -0.74 -15.89 12.32
C VAL A 265 -0.55 -14.91 13.48
N ARG A 266 0.48 -15.11 14.33
CA ARG A 266 0.72 -14.19 15.45
C ARG A 266 1.12 -12.81 14.98
N ALA A 267 1.93 -12.72 13.93
CA ALA A 267 2.31 -11.44 13.34
C ALA A 267 1.10 -10.72 12.72
N ALA A 268 0.17 -11.45 12.09
CA ALA A 268 -1.08 -10.88 11.59
C ALA A 268 -1.95 -10.28 12.72
N TRP A 269 -2.04 -10.96 13.86
CA TRP A 269 -2.76 -10.42 15.02
C TRP A 269 -2.02 -9.27 15.72
N TRP A 270 -0.68 -9.23 15.70
CA TRP A 270 0.07 -8.04 16.11
C TRP A 270 -0.20 -6.85 15.19
N GLN A 271 -0.26 -7.08 13.88
CA GLN A 271 -0.68 -6.04 12.93
C GLN A 271 -2.07 -5.50 13.27
N PHE A 272 -3.04 -6.37 13.59
CA PHE A 272 -4.36 -5.97 14.05
C PHE A 272 -4.29 -5.04 15.28
N VAL A 273 -3.50 -5.40 16.29
CA VAL A 273 -3.34 -4.57 17.50
C VAL A 273 -2.78 -3.19 17.16
N PHE A 274 -1.78 -3.10 16.28
CA PHE A 274 -1.22 -1.81 15.85
C PHE A 274 -2.25 -0.98 15.09
N VAL A 275 -2.98 -1.57 14.15
CA VAL A 275 -4.04 -0.86 13.41
C VAL A 275 -5.13 -0.39 14.35
N PHE A 276 -5.55 -1.21 15.32
CA PHE A 276 -6.49 -0.82 16.37
C PHE A 276 -6.02 0.44 17.12
N VAL A 277 -4.76 0.44 17.57
CA VAL A 277 -4.17 1.60 18.29
C VAL A 277 -4.15 2.83 17.37
N PHE A 278 -3.78 2.69 16.10
CA PHE A 278 -3.76 3.83 15.17
C PHE A 278 -5.16 4.36 14.84
N VAL A 279 -6.17 3.49 14.69
CA VAL A 279 -7.56 3.93 14.54
C VAL A 279 -7.97 4.76 15.77
N MET A 280 -7.68 4.28 16.98
CA MET A 280 -8.00 5.00 18.21
C MET A 280 -7.24 6.33 18.33
N LEU A 281 -5.98 6.39 17.95
CA LEU A 281 -5.18 7.61 17.96
C LEU A 281 -5.71 8.63 16.95
N VAL A 282 -6.06 8.20 15.72
CA VAL A 282 -6.58 9.11 14.69
C VAL A 282 -7.93 9.70 15.12
N VAL A 283 -8.81 8.90 15.71
CA VAL A 283 -10.12 9.37 16.14
C VAL A 283 -10.06 10.26 17.40
N ASN A 284 -9.31 9.83 18.41
CA ASN A 284 -9.31 10.49 19.72
C ASN A 284 -8.11 11.43 19.92
N GLY A 285 -6.96 11.11 19.32
CA GLY A 285 -5.71 11.85 19.54
C GLY A 285 -5.55 13.10 18.66
N PHE A 286 -6.09 13.06 17.44
CA PHE A 286 -6.01 14.18 16.50
C PHE A 286 -7.26 15.05 16.47
N GLY A 287 -8.23 14.80 17.38
CA GLY A 287 -9.45 15.62 17.50
C GLY A 287 -10.31 15.60 16.23
N SER A 288 -10.45 14.43 15.58
CA SER A 288 -11.25 14.31 14.37
C SER A 288 -12.74 14.49 14.69
N GLU A 289 -13.32 15.60 14.25
CA GLU A 289 -14.75 15.92 14.45
C GLU A 289 -15.63 15.18 13.44
N SER A 290 -15.05 14.69 12.34
CA SER A 290 -15.76 13.96 11.28
C SER A 290 -14.96 12.80 10.72
N VAL A 291 -15.65 11.83 10.11
CA VAL A 291 -15.02 10.71 9.39
C VAL A 291 -14.12 11.22 8.25
N GLN A 292 -14.54 12.29 7.58
CA GLN A 292 -13.77 12.96 6.52
C GLN A 292 -12.42 13.48 7.02
N GLN A 293 -12.38 14.14 8.19
CA GLN A 293 -11.11 14.59 8.80
C GLN A 293 -10.24 13.42 9.23
N MET A 294 -10.85 12.36 9.80
CA MET A 294 -10.16 11.14 10.16
C MET A 294 -9.47 10.50 8.94
N MET A 295 -10.19 10.37 7.82
CA MET A 295 -9.65 9.84 6.57
C MET A 295 -8.53 10.73 6.03
N ASN A 296 -8.75 12.05 5.99
CA ASN A 296 -7.75 13.00 5.48
C ASN A 296 -6.42 12.90 6.26
N THR A 297 -6.49 12.81 7.58
CA THR A 297 -5.33 12.63 8.45
C THR A 297 -4.62 11.31 8.16
N ALA A 298 -5.37 10.21 8.09
CA ALA A 298 -4.83 8.87 7.83
C ALA A 298 -4.17 8.78 6.43
N ILE A 299 -4.80 9.38 5.42
CA ILE A 299 -4.28 9.41 4.05
C ILE A 299 -2.98 10.22 3.98
N ASN A 300 -2.93 11.40 4.60
CA ASN A 300 -1.72 12.23 4.61
C ASN A 300 -0.55 11.53 5.32
N LEU A 301 -0.81 10.87 6.46
CA LEU A 301 0.18 10.05 7.16
C LEU A 301 0.70 8.90 6.27
N THR A 302 -0.20 8.29 5.50
CA THR A 302 0.16 7.16 4.64
C THR A 302 0.96 7.61 3.43
N ALA A 303 0.54 8.68 2.74
CA ALA A 303 1.10 9.08 1.45
C ALA A 303 2.61 9.38 1.52
N GLY A 304 3.05 10.17 2.50
CA GLY A 304 4.48 10.47 2.68
C GLY A 304 5.29 9.25 3.06
N THR A 305 4.81 8.46 4.02
CA THR A 305 5.55 7.27 4.52
C THR A 305 5.60 6.14 3.50
N ALA A 306 4.58 5.99 2.65
CA ALA A 306 4.51 4.98 1.61
C ALA A 306 5.60 5.10 0.54
N MET A 307 6.25 6.27 0.45
CA MET A 307 7.39 6.46 -0.47
C MET A 307 8.68 5.79 0.00
N LEU A 308 8.82 5.51 1.28
CA LEU A 308 10.05 4.93 1.84
C LEU A 308 10.39 3.55 1.25
N PRO A 309 9.51 2.55 1.23
CA PRO A 309 9.84 1.25 0.67
C PRO A 309 10.28 1.29 -0.80
N PRO A 310 9.58 1.96 -1.73
CA PRO A 310 10.06 2.13 -3.10
C PRO A 310 11.44 2.81 -3.19
N ILE A 311 11.71 3.83 -2.36
CA ILE A 311 13.03 4.46 -2.31
C ILE A 311 14.10 3.44 -1.91
N PHE A 312 13.86 2.58 -0.92
CA PHE A 312 14.79 1.52 -0.56
C PHE A 312 15.05 0.54 -1.72
N ILE A 313 14.01 0.16 -2.46
CA ILE A 313 14.15 -0.71 -3.64
C ILE A 313 14.98 -0.01 -4.73
N MET A 314 14.71 1.26 -5.00
CA MET A 314 15.44 2.05 -6.00
C MET A 314 16.92 2.25 -5.61
N VAL A 315 17.20 2.56 -4.34
CA VAL A 315 18.57 2.65 -3.83
C VAL A 315 19.28 1.30 -3.92
N ALA A 316 18.60 0.21 -3.57
CA ALA A 316 19.16 -1.14 -3.71
C ALA A 316 19.47 -1.46 -5.17
N TYR A 317 18.58 -1.13 -6.11
CA TYR A 317 18.82 -1.29 -7.54
C TYR A 317 20.01 -0.47 -8.00
N PHE A 318 20.12 0.80 -7.58
CA PHE A 318 21.26 1.66 -7.89
C PHE A 318 22.59 1.03 -7.43
N VAL A 319 22.67 0.64 -6.14
CA VAL A 319 23.86 -0.01 -5.56
C VAL A 319 24.18 -1.33 -6.25
N PHE A 320 23.14 -2.11 -6.59
CA PHE A 320 23.29 -3.37 -7.30
C PHE A 320 23.86 -3.16 -8.71
N ARG A 321 23.38 -2.16 -9.46
CA ARG A 321 23.92 -1.78 -10.76
C ARG A 321 25.36 -1.24 -10.65
N TRP A 322 25.66 -0.55 -9.56
CA TRP A 322 27.00 0.01 -9.35
C TRP A 322 28.03 -1.05 -8.99
N LYS A 323 27.72 -1.96 -8.08
CA LYS A 323 28.67 -2.92 -7.52
C LYS A 323 28.58 -4.33 -8.11
N HIS A 324 27.47 -4.73 -8.68
CA HIS A 324 27.17 -6.09 -9.09
C HIS A 324 26.55 -6.18 -10.49
N ASP A 325 26.98 -5.32 -11.43
CA ASP A 325 26.39 -5.26 -12.76
C ASP A 325 26.60 -6.53 -13.59
N ASP A 326 27.66 -7.29 -13.32
CA ASP A 326 28.01 -8.52 -14.02
C ASP A 326 27.17 -9.74 -13.59
N THR A 327 26.36 -9.60 -12.52
CA THR A 327 25.48 -10.68 -12.07
C THR A 327 24.48 -11.05 -13.16
N PRO A 328 24.38 -12.33 -13.58
CA PRO A 328 23.41 -12.77 -14.57
C PRO A 328 21.97 -12.46 -14.11
N ARG A 329 21.15 -11.94 -15.03
CA ARG A 329 19.75 -11.61 -14.77
C ARG A 329 18.93 -11.71 -16.05
N GLU A 330 17.69 -12.10 -15.95
CA GLU A 330 16.80 -12.26 -17.11
C GLU A 330 16.33 -10.92 -17.69
N PHE A 331 16.30 -9.86 -16.88
CA PHE A 331 15.91 -8.51 -17.31
C PHE A 331 16.98 -7.49 -16.95
N ARG A 332 17.32 -6.64 -17.91
CA ARG A 332 18.17 -5.47 -17.75
C ARG A 332 17.45 -4.22 -18.26
N MET A 333 17.33 -3.21 -17.43
CA MET A 333 16.87 -1.90 -17.86
C MET A 333 18.04 -1.14 -18.53
N GLY A 334 18.25 -1.41 -19.79
CA GLY A 334 19.29 -0.77 -20.60
C GLY A 334 20.73 -0.94 -20.10
N SER A 335 21.61 -0.02 -20.51
CA SER A 335 23.00 0.02 -20.04
C SER A 335 23.10 0.32 -18.55
N ARG A 336 24.28 0.08 -17.94
CA ARG A 336 24.54 0.40 -16.52
C ARG A 336 24.27 1.87 -16.24
N THR A 337 24.84 2.78 -17.05
CA THR A 337 24.70 4.23 -16.88
C THR A 337 23.24 4.66 -17.04
N PHE A 338 22.54 4.16 -18.07
CA PHE A 338 21.13 4.46 -18.29
C PHE A 338 20.27 4.03 -17.12
N GLY A 339 20.41 2.76 -16.67
CA GLY A 339 19.63 2.27 -15.53
C GLY A 339 19.88 3.04 -14.23
N MET A 340 21.14 3.44 -13.97
CA MET A 340 21.50 4.26 -12.83
C MET A 340 20.95 5.68 -12.94
N ALA A 341 21.01 6.31 -14.12
CA ALA A 341 20.46 7.64 -14.34
C ALA A 341 18.96 7.69 -14.13
N VAL A 342 18.21 6.77 -14.74
CA VAL A 342 16.75 6.67 -14.59
C VAL A 342 16.37 6.52 -13.12
N VAL A 343 16.99 5.60 -12.40
CA VAL A 343 16.63 5.38 -11.00
C VAL A 343 17.03 6.54 -10.10
N SER A 344 18.12 7.28 -10.41
CA SER A 344 18.51 8.48 -9.67
C SER A 344 17.47 9.60 -9.83
N VAL A 345 16.97 9.81 -11.04
CA VAL A 345 15.88 10.77 -11.28
C VAL A 345 14.62 10.37 -10.52
N LEU A 346 14.25 9.09 -10.55
CA LEU A 346 13.10 8.60 -9.81
C LEU A 346 13.27 8.80 -8.29
N ILE A 347 14.44 8.47 -7.72
CA ILE A 347 14.73 8.71 -6.31
C ILE A 347 14.56 10.19 -5.98
N ALA A 348 15.10 11.10 -6.80
CA ALA A 348 14.97 12.54 -6.58
C ALA A 348 13.50 12.99 -6.57
N ILE A 349 12.71 12.53 -7.55
CA ILE A 349 11.27 12.83 -7.64
C ILE A 349 10.54 12.31 -6.39
N PHE A 350 10.78 11.07 -5.97
CA PHE A 350 10.15 10.46 -4.79
C PHE A 350 10.54 11.19 -3.50
N VAL A 351 11.82 11.56 -3.33
CA VAL A 351 12.30 12.30 -2.15
C VAL A 351 11.68 13.69 -2.10
N VAL A 352 11.63 14.42 -3.22
CA VAL A 352 11.00 15.74 -3.28
C VAL A 352 9.50 15.65 -2.96
N SER A 353 8.79 14.72 -3.58
CA SER A 353 7.36 14.51 -3.33
C SER A 353 7.08 14.10 -1.89
N MET A 354 7.88 13.21 -1.32
CA MET A 354 7.80 12.80 0.07
C MET A 354 8.02 13.99 1.02
N SER A 355 9.00 14.84 0.72
CA SER A 355 9.28 16.04 1.51
C SER A 355 8.13 17.04 1.45
N ALA A 356 7.54 17.23 0.26
CA ALA A 356 6.40 18.11 0.07
C ALA A 356 5.13 17.58 0.78
N SER A 357 4.92 16.26 0.78
CA SER A 357 3.84 15.63 1.51
C SER A 357 4.03 15.70 3.05
N ALA A 358 5.27 15.50 3.51
CA ALA A 358 5.60 15.55 4.93
C ALA A 358 5.50 16.97 5.52
N PHE A 359 5.79 17.99 4.71
CA PHE A 359 5.80 19.42 5.11
C PHE A 359 4.90 20.25 4.18
N PRO A 360 3.56 20.12 4.29
CA PRO A 360 2.63 20.85 3.43
C PRO A 360 2.76 22.37 3.60
N ALA A 361 2.57 23.11 2.53
CA ALA A 361 2.58 24.56 2.58
C ALA A 361 1.49 25.11 3.52
N GLY A 362 1.83 26.11 4.34
CA GLY A 362 0.87 26.74 5.27
C GLY A 362 0.64 25.97 6.56
N VAL A 363 1.28 24.83 6.76
CA VAL A 363 1.23 24.08 8.03
C VAL A 363 2.48 24.39 8.85
N ASP A 364 2.32 24.58 10.15
CA ASP A 364 3.44 24.75 11.07
C ASP A 364 4.42 23.58 10.97
N LEU A 365 5.71 23.88 10.81
CA LEU A 365 6.76 22.89 10.57
C LEU A 365 6.90 21.89 11.73
N VAL A 366 6.75 22.35 12.98
CA VAL A 366 6.86 21.49 14.16
C VAL A 366 5.70 20.52 14.19
N ARG A 367 4.49 21.02 13.97
CA ARG A 367 3.28 20.18 13.88
C ARG A 367 3.38 19.17 12.73
N ALA A 368 3.80 19.61 11.54
CA ALA A 368 3.99 18.75 10.37
C ALA A 368 5.03 17.65 10.67
N PHE A 369 6.15 18.00 11.32
CA PHE A 369 7.17 17.03 11.72
C PHE A 369 6.60 15.97 12.67
N PHE A 370 5.93 16.38 13.74
CA PHE A 370 5.40 15.42 14.73
C PHE A 370 4.33 14.50 14.13
N ILE A 371 3.49 15.02 13.26
CA ILE A 371 2.42 14.20 12.64
C ILE A 371 3.01 13.27 11.57
N ASN A 372 3.80 13.80 10.63
CA ASN A 372 4.14 13.09 9.40
C ASN A 372 5.50 12.35 9.45
N VAL A 373 6.43 12.79 10.30
CA VAL A 373 7.82 12.28 10.30
C VAL A 373 8.18 11.57 11.59
N PHE A 374 7.84 12.13 12.74
CA PHE A 374 8.30 11.67 14.05
C PHE A 374 8.00 10.18 14.31
N MET A 375 6.77 9.77 14.12
CA MET A 375 6.37 8.38 14.35
C MET A 375 7.18 7.42 13.46
N THR A 376 7.30 7.73 12.18
CA THR A 376 8.08 6.90 11.24
C THR A 376 9.56 6.87 11.59
N ALA A 377 10.14 8.00 11.98
CA ALA A 377 11.54 8.09 12.41
C ALA A 377 11.80 7.26 13.68
N VAL A 378 10.94 7.38 14.70
CA VAL A 378 11.05 6.63 15.95
C VAL A 378 10.95 5.12 15.71
N PHE A 379 9.92 4.67 14.96
CA PHE A 379 9.77 3.25 14.67
C PHE A 379 10.89 2.70 13.79
N SER A 380 11.41 3.50 12.84
CA SER A 380 12.58 3.12 12.04
C SER A 380 13.84 2.97 12.92
N ALA A 381 14.07 3.91 13.83
CA ALA A 381 15.19 3.84 14.77
C ALA A 381 15.07 2.64 15.71
N LEU A 382 13.88 2.36 16.22
CA LEU A 382 13.60 1.17 17.06
C LEU A 382 13.82 -0.14 16.27
N ALA A 383 13.37 -0.21 15.03
CA ALA A 383 13.57 -1.36 14.16
C ALA A 383 15.06 -1.59 13.88
N TYR A 384 15.79 -0.54 13.53
CA TYR A 384 17.24 -0.61 13.30
C TYR A 384 18.02 -1.01 14.57
N TRP A 385 17.66 -0.47 15.71
CA TRP A 385 18.22 -0.85 17.00
C TRP A 385 17.96 -2.33 17.33
N TRP A 386 16.72 -2.79 17.08
CA TRP A 386 16.31 -4.15 17.36
C TRP A 386 17.13 -5.18 16.57
N ILE A 387 17.24 -4.99 15.25
CA ILE A 387 18.05 -5.89 14.41
C ILE A 387 19.54 -5.83 14.78
N SER A 388 20.07 -4.64 15.06
CA SER A 388 21.47 -4.49 15.48
C SER A 388 21.75 -5.21 16.79
N ARG A 389 20.82 -5.18 17.74
CA ARG A 389 20.92 -5.91 19.01
C ARG A 389 20.82 -7.42 18.80
N PHE A 390 19.95 -7.85 17.90
CA PHE A 390 19.83 -9.26 17.53
C PHE A 390 21.12 -9.81 16.93
N GLU A 391 21.71 -9.15 15.97
CA GLU A 391 22.99 -9.56 15.35
C GLU A 391 24.12 -9.66 16.39
N LYS A 392 24.23 -8.67 17.28
CA LYS A 392 25.22 -8.71 18.37
C LYS A 392 25.03 -9.92 19.30
N ARG A 393 23.77 -10.29 19.58
CA ARG A 393 23.46 -11.49 20.39
C ARG A 393 23.83 -12.78 19.67
N GLN A 394 23.56 -12.86 18.37
CA GLN A 394 23.92 -14.02 17.55
C GLN A 394 25.44 -14.19 17.47
N ALA A 395 26.17 -13.13 17.20
CA ALA A 395 27.64 -13.15 17.18
C ALA A 395 28.24 -13.62 18.52
N ARG A 396 27.70 -13.17 19.67
CA ARG A 396 28.13 -13.63 21.00
C ARG A 396 27.84 -15.10 21.23
N LYS A 397 26.70 -15.61 20.79
CA LYS A 397 26.36 -17.05 20.91
C LYS A 397 27.30 -17.91 20.07
N LEU A 398 27.63 -17.51 18.84
CA LEU A 398 28.55 -18.20 17.96
C LEU A 398 29.96 -18.26 18.60
N ALA A 399 30.49 -17.14 19.05
CA ALA A 399 31.78 -17.05 19.71
C ALA A 399 31.85 -17.91 21.02
N SER A 400 30.73 -17.97 21.76
CA SER A 400 30.63 -18.82 22.95
C SER A 400 30.66 -20.33 22.62
N ASN A 401 29.97 -20.71 21.52
CA ASN A 401 29.92 -22.09 21.07
C ASN A 401 31.29 -22.56 20.51
N GLU A 402 31.97 -21.68 19.75
CA GLU A 402 33.33 -21.95 19.27
C GLU A 402 34.33 -22.15 20.43
N LYS A 403 34.27 -21.31 21.48
CA LYS A 403 35.09 -21.49 22.68
C LYS A 403 34.80 -22.81 23.40
N LYS A 404 33.53 -23.23 23.49
CA LYS A 404 33.15 -24.50 24.07
C LYS A 404 33.60 -25.71 23.25
N ALA A 405 33.53 -25.61 21.93
CA ALA A 405 34.00 -26.65 21.01
C ALA A 405 35.53 -26.78 21.01
N GLY A 406 36.26 -25.65 21.13
CA GLY A 406 37.72 -25.64 21.23
C GLY A 406 38.27 -26.07 22.60
N SER A 407 37.44 -26.14 23.67
CA SER A 407 37.80 -26.58 25.02
C SER A 407 37.41 -28.04 25.30
N GLY A 408 36.99 -28.83 24.29
CA GLY A 408 36.73 -30.26 24.40
C GLY A 408 38.07 -31.02 24.66
N PRO A 409 38.08 -32.07 25.49
CA PRO A 409 39.29 -32.63 26.03
C PRO A 409 40.13 -33.38 24.99
N LEU A 410 41.22 -32.78 24.54
CA LEU A 410 42.40 -33.47 24.01
C LEU A 410 43.25 -34.00 25.16
N ALA A 411 42.65 -34.74 26.10
CA ALA A 411 43.36 -35.27 27.25
C ALA A 411 42.74 -36.59 27.72
N SER A 412 42.89 -37.65 26.90
CA SER A 412 42.94 -39.03 27.42
C SER A 412 43.37 -40.04 26.34
N GLN A 413 44.54 -39.80 25.74
CA GLN A 413 45.31 -40.86 25.09
C GLN A 413 46.78 -40.59 25.39
N ARG A 414 47.19 -41.02 26.57
CA ARG A 414 48.54 -41.49 26.87
C ARG A 414 48.47 -42.69 27.83
#